data_09a4891b7a5c7fd8f24c1c7cee11e1c6
#
_entry.id   09a4891b7a5c7fd8f24c1c7cee11e1c6
#
_cell.length_a   1.000
_cell.length_b   1.000
_cell.length_c   1.000
_cell.angle_alpha   90.00
_cell.angle_beta   90.00
_cell.angle_gamma   90.00
#
_symmetry.space_group_name_H-M   'P 1'
#
loop_
_entity.id
_entity.type
_entity.pdbx_description
1 polymer ?
#
loop_
_entity_poly.entity_id
_entity_poly.type
_entity_poly.pdbx_seq_one_letter_code
_entity_poly.pdbx_strand_id
1 'polypeptide(L)'
;MQKILIVEDDTNINNLLQEALSKAGYSCEQAFSGTEAKLLLNMQEHSYALVLLDLMLPGITGEAVLEEIRKKGNLPVIVLTAKDSLDEKVKVLTSGADDYITKPFEIREVLARIQVQLRHTEEKEIKESNLSFREMVLNKATFQVSIGGKILPKVTRQEFAILELLLRNPKQVFSKEDIFEYAWDEPYMGETKTLDVHISNIRKKIKTVTSEEYIETVWGIGYRLHL
;
A
#
# COMPACT_ATOMS: atom_id res chain seq x y z
N MET A 1 14.59 -11.77 10.44
CA MET A 1 14.15 -12.31 9.13
C MET A 1 12.73 -11.83 8.93
N GLN A 2 12.42 -11.12 7.83
CA GLN A 2 11.07 -10.59 7.58
C GLN A 2 10.12 -11.74 7.26
N LYS A 3 8.94 -11.74 7.90
CA LYS A 3 7.92 -12.79 7.77
C LYS A 3 6.80 -12.34 6.85
N ILE A 4 6.49 -13.13 5.82
CA ILE A 4 5.45 -12.85 4.84
C ILE A 4 4.33 -13.86 5.01
N LEU A 5 3.08 -13.38 5.07
CA LEU A 5 1.89 -14.23 5.02
C LEU A 5 1.44 -14.38 3.56
N ILE A 6 1.31 -15.62 3.10
CA ILE A 6 0.79 -15.98 1.78
C ILE A 6 -0.63 -16.49 1.97
N VAL A 7 -1.60 -15.83 1.35
CA VAL A 7 -3.02 -16.21 1.42
C VAL A 7 -3.50 -16.54 0.00
N GLU A 8 -3.53 -17.82 -0.31
CA GLU A 8 -3.80 -18.36 -1.65
C GLU A 8 -4.37 -19.77 -1.51
N ASP A 9 -5.52 -20.05 -2.07
CA ASP A 9 -6.19 -21.36 -1.95
C ASP A 9 -5.64 -22.42 -2.89
N ASP A 10 -5.09 -22.02 -4.06
CA ASP A 10 -4.39 -22.96 -4.93
C ASP A 10 -3.07 -23.40 -4.29
N THR A 11 -3.02 -24.67 -3.91
CA THR A 11 -1.85 -25.26 -3.23
C THR A 11 -0.58 -25.17 -4.07
N ASN A 12 -0.68 -25.26 -5.41
CA ASN A 12 0.51 -25.18 -6.27
C ASN A 12 1.07 -23.77 -6.32
N ILE A 13 0.21 -22.78 -6.44
CA ILE A 13 0.60 -21.35 -6.42
C ILE A 13 1.16 -20.99 -5.06
N ASN A 14 0.48 -21.38 -3.98
CA ASN A 14 0.91 -21.10 -2.61
C ASN A 14 2.29 -21.70 -2.31
N ASN A 15 2.51 -22.97 -2.66
CA ASN A 15 3.81 -23.63 -2.49
C ASN A 15 4.90 -23.01 -3.38
N LEU A 16 4.58 -22.65 -4.63
CA LEU A 16 5.51 -21.97 -5.53
C LEU A 16 5.99 -20.65 -4.94
N LEU A 17 5.06 -19.84 -4.42
CA LEU A 17 5.38 -18.58 -3.75
C LEU A 17 6.23 -18.81 -2.50
N GLN A 18 5.85 -19.76 -1.64
CA GLN A 18 6.62 -20.09 -0.44
C GLN A 18 8.06 -20.49 -0.78
N GLU A 19 8.24 -21.38 -1.76
CA GLU A 19 9.57 -21.85 -2.18
C GLU A 19 10.42 -20.67 -2.70
N ALA A 20 9.86 -19.84 -3.56
CA ALA A 20 10.55 -18.70 -4.14
C ALA A 20 10.95 -17.65 -3.09
N LEU A 21 10.03 -17.32 -2.19
CA LEU A 21 10.28 -16.38 -1.10
C LEU A 21 11.30 -16.90 -0.09
N SER A 22 11.23 -18.19 0.25
CA SER A 22 12.21 -18.81 1.13
C SER A 22 13.62 -18.80 0.54
N LYS A 23 13.75 -19.05 -0.78
CA LYS A 23 15.03 -18.91 -1.51
C LYS A 23 15.55 -17.47 -1.52
N ALA A 24 14.65 -16.49 -1.52
CA ALA A 24 15.00 -15.08 -1.45
C ALA A 24 15.30 -14.58 -0.03
N GLY A 25 15.24 -15.44 0.99
CA GLY A 25 15.63 -15.12 2.37
C GLY A 25 14.48 -14.64 3.26
N TYR A 26 13.23 -14.79 2.85
CA TYR A 26 12.06 -14.48 3.67
C TYR A 26 11.60 -15.68 4.50
N SER A 27 11.00 -15.44 5.66
CA SER A 27 10.23 -16.44 6.38
C SER A 27 8.77 -16.36 5.89
N CYS A 28 8.15 -17.51 5.60
CA CYS A 28 6.80 -17.54 5.07
C CYS A 28 5.87 -18.32 5.98
N GLU A 29 4.63 -17.84 6.07
CA GLU A 29 3.52 -18.58 6.63
C GLU A 29 2.41 -18.64 5.57
N GLN A 30 1.76 -19.81 5.46
CA GLN A 30 0.77 -20.08 4.43
C GLN A 30 -0.62 -20.13 5.05
N ALA A 31 -1.59 -19.54 4.37
CA ALA A 31 -3.02 -19.69 4.63
C ALA A 31 -3.71 -20.08 3.31
N PHE A 32 -4.58 -21.07 3.37
CA PHE A 32 -5.28 -21.61 2.20
C PHE A 32 -6.75 -21.18 2.15
N SER A 33 -7.14 -20.25 3.03
CA SER A 33 -8.48 -19.68 3.07
C SER A 33 -8.48 -18.32 3.78
N GLY A 34 -9.49 -17.50 3.50
CA GLY A 34 -9.68 -16.25 4.22
C GLY A 34 -9.93 -16.43 5.73
N THR A 35 -10.53 -17.54 6.13
CA THR A 35 -10.75 -17.87 7.54
C THR A 35 -9.42 -18.13 8.26
N GLU A 36 -8.55 -18.94 7.66
CA GLU A 36 -7.22 -19.22 8.19
C GLU A 36 -6.36 -17.96 8.26
N ALA A 37 -6.38 -17.14 7.20
CA ALA A 37 -5.69 -15.86 7.18
C ALA A 37 -6.13 -14.96 8.35
N LYS A 38 -7.44 -14.86 8.62
CA LYS A 38 -7.95 -14.10 9.76
C LYS A 38 -7.48 -14.66 11.10
N LEU A 39 -7.42 -15.96 11.27
CA LEU A 39 -6.91 -16.58 12.50
C LEU A 39 -5.44 -16.20 12.70
N LEU A 40 -4.61 -16.37 11.69
CA LEU A 40 -3.18 -16.04 11.74
C LEU A 40 -2.93 -14.55 12.01
N LEU A 41 -3.69 -13.67 11.36
CA LEU A 41 -3.61 -12.22 11.57
C LEU A 41 -4.09 -11.77 12.97
N ASN A 42 -4.84 -12.61 13.69
CA ASN A 42 -5.32 -12.33 15.05
C ASN A 42 -4.38 -12.86 16.14
N MET A 43 -3.44 -13.74 15.82
CA MET A 43 -2.48 -14.24 16.78
C MET A 43 -1.47 -13.13 17.12
N GLN A 44 -1.37 -12.75 18.41
CA GLN A 44 -0.49 -11.68 18.88
C GLN A 44 1.01 -11.96 18.68
N GLU A 45 1.38 -13.23 18.51
CA GLU A 45 2.76 -13.66 18.33
C GLU A 45 3.26 -13.49 16.88
N HIS A 46 2.37 -13.22 15.92
CA HIS A 46 2.73 -13.13 14.50
C HIS A 46 2.80 -11.68 14.04
N SER A 47 4.03 -11.21 13.86
CA SER A 47 4.33 -9.92 13.25
C SER A 47 4.72 -10.17 11.78
N TYR A 48 3.78 -9.97 10.85
CA TYR A 48 4.07 -10.03 9.41
C TYR A 48 4.61 -8.70 8.92
N ALA A 49 5.59 -8.78 8.01
CA ALA A 49 6.13 -7.62 7.32
C ALA A 49 5.31 -7.26 6.07
N LEU A 50 4.64 -8.26 5.47
CA LEU A 50 3.82 -8.11 4.27
C LEU A 50 2.84 -9.28 4.13
N VAL A 51 1.72 -9.05 3.45
CA VAL A 51 0.75 -10.08 3.05
C VAL A 51 0.67 -10.12 1.52
N LEU A 52 0.81 -11.32 0.95
CA LEU A 52 0.34 -11.64 -0.41
C LEU A 52 -1.07 -12.20 -0.29
N LEU A 53 -2.04 -11.62 -0.97
CA LEU A 53 -3.45 -11.91 -0.76
C LEU A 53 -4.18 -12.16 -2.08
N ASP A 54 -4.66 -13.39 -2.30
CA ASP A 54 -5.65 -13.64 -3.34
C ASP A 54 -7.02 -13.10 -2.91
N LEU A 55 -7.74 -12.50 -3.85
CA LEU A 55 -9.12 -12.05 -3.62
C LEU A 55 -10.14 -13.19 -3.79
N MET A 56 -9.82 -14.18 -4.60
CA MET A 56 -10.71 -15.28 -4.97
C MET A 56 -10.61 -16.46 -3.99
N LEU A 57 -10.76 -16.17 -2.71
CA LEU A 57 -10.64 -17.18 -1.65
C LEU A 57 -12.00 -17.86 -1.36
N PRO A 58 -11.99 -19.14 -0.99
CA PRO A 58 -13.18 -19.83 -0.51
C PRO A 58 -13.58 -19.33 0.88
N GLY A 59 -14.89 -19.23 1.12
CA GLY A 59 -15.46 -18.82 2.40
C GLY A 59 -15.39 -17.30 2.60
N ILE A 60 -14.42 -16.83 3.39
CA ILE A 60 -14.19 -15.39 3.59
C ILE A 60 -13.38 -14.86 2.42
N THR A 61 -13.94 -13.88 1.70
CA THR A 61 -13.29 -13.28 0.52
C THR A 61 -12.02 -12.52 0.88
N GLY A 62 -11.10 -12.39 -0.09
CA GLY A 62 -9.88 -11.62 0.11
C GLY A 62 -10.15 -10.15 0.40
N GLU A 63 -11.21 -9.55 -0.17
CA GLU A 63 -11.62 -8.18 0.18
C GLU A 63 -11.97 -8.05 1.67
N ALA A 64 -12.67 -9.04 2.24
CA ALA A 64 -13.00 -9.04 3.66
C ALA A 64 -11.77 -9.25 4.57
N VAL A 65 -10.76 -9.99 4.08
CA VAL A 65 -9.45 -10.10 4.75
C VAL A 65 -8.70 -8.79 4.69
N LEU A 66 -8.66 -8.14 3.52
CA LEU A 66 -8.02 -6.83 3.34
C LEU A 66 -8.65 -5.77 4.25
N GLU A 67 -9.98 -5.72 4.33
CA GLU A 67 -10.68 -4.81 5.23
C GLU A 67 -10.29 -5.03 6.69
N GLU A 68 -10.17 -6.29 7.12
CA GLU A 68 -9.75 -6.63 8.49
C GLU A 68 -8.31 -6.18 8.77
N ILE A 69 -7.38 -6.37 7.83
CA ILE A 69 -6.01 -5.88 7.94
C ILE A 69 -6.01 -4.36 8.12
N ARG A 70 -6.81 -3.65 7.35
CA ARG A 70 -6.87 -2.18 7.39
C ARG A 70 -7.50 -1.64 8.69
N LYS A 71 -8.37 -2.38 9.34
CA LYS A 71 -8.88 -2.03 10.67
C LYS A 71 -7.79 -2.08 11.75
N LYS A 72 -6.78 -2.93 11.56
CA LYS A 72 -5.71 -3.15 12.54
C LYS A 72 -4.47 -2.27 12.34
N GLY A 73 -4.25 -1.78 11.13
CA GLY A 73 -3.09 -0.94 10.83
C GLY A 73 -2.69 -0.93 9.35
N ASN A 74 -1.43 -0.57 9.13
CA ASN A 74 -0.87 -0.32 7.80
C ASN A 74 0.05 -1.45 7.33
N LEU A 75 -0.26 -2.70 7.68
CA LEU A 75 0.48 -3.87 7.19
C LEU A 75 0.43 -3.89 5.65
N PRO A 76 1.57 -3.90 4.93
CA PRO A 76 1.59 -3.92 3.49
C PRO A 76 0.86 -5.15 2.92
N VAL A 77 -0.01 -4.91 1.91
CA VAL A 77 -0.75 -5.96 1.22
C VAL A 77 -0.57 -5.81 -0.28
N ILE A 78 0.00 -6.85 -0.91
CA ILE A 78 0.00 -7.01 -2.36
C ILE A 78 -1.09 -8.00 -2.71
N VAL A 79 -2.04 -7.56 -3.54
CA VAL A 79 -3.15 -8.38 -3.98
C VAL A 79 -2.76 -9.19 -5.21
N LEU A 80 -3.00 -10.51 -5.18
CA LEU A 80 -2.92 -11.39 -6.34
C LEU A 80 -4.32 -11.51 -6.95
N THR A 81 -4.50 -11.23 -8.23
CA THR A 81 -5.83 -11.25 -8.85
C THR A 81 -5.79 -11.80 -10.27
N ALA A 82 -6.79 -12.64 -10.61
CA ALA A 82 -7.00 -13.07 -12.00
C ALA A 82 -7.72 -11.99 -12.85
N LYS A 83 -8.17 -10.91 -12.22
CA LYS A 83 -8.96 -9.87 -12.82
C LYS A 83 -8.06 -8.79 -13.40
N ASP A 84 -8.13 -8.60 -14.71
CA ASP A 84 -7.25 -7.68 -15.45
C ASP A 84 -7.97 -6.40 -15.93
N SER A 85 -9.25 -6.24 -15.62
CA SER A 85 -9.99 -5.05 -16.01
C SER A 85 -9.55 -3.82 -15.19
N LEU A 86 -9.55 -2.65 -15.84
CA LEU A 86 -9.20 -1.40 -15.21
C LEU A 86 -10.05 -1.11 -13.97
N ASP A 87 -11.37 -1.36 -14.06
CA ASP A 87 -12.32 -1.07 -12.98
C ASP A 87 -12.02 -1.91 -11.73
N GLU A 88 -11.58 -3.15 -11.91
CA GLU A 88 -11.22 -4.04 -10.81
C GLU A 88 -9.88 -3.63 -10.17
N LYS A 89 -8.88 -3.26 -10.96
CA LYS A 89 -7.62 -2.69 -10.46
C LYS A 89 -7.87 -1.43 -9.62
N VAL A 90 -8.71 -0.53 -10.14
CA VAL A 90 -9.14 0.67 -9.40
C VAL A 90 -9.85 0.28 -8.10
N LYS A 91 -10.76 -0.69 -8.14
CA LYS A 91 -11.49 -1.17 -6.96
C LYS A 91 -10.55 -1.73 -5.90
N VAL A 92 -9.59 -2.56 -6.27
CA VAL A 92 -8.60 -3.17 -5.34
C VAL A 92 -7.78 -2.09 -4.63
N LEU A 93 -7.22 -1.14 -5.38
CA LEU A 93 -6.45 -0.03 -4.81
C LEU A 93 -7.33 0.89 -3.94
N THR A 94 -8.58 1.13 -4.36
CA THR A 94 -9.54 1.94 -3.58
C THR A 94 -9.94 1.25 -2.28
N SER A 95 -9.94 -0.09 -2.25
CA SER A 95 -10.20 -0.89 -1.04
C SER A 95 -9.03 -0.90 -0.05
N GLY A 96 -7.90 -0.30 -0.43
CA GLY A 96 -6.75 -0.10 0.46
C GLY A 96 -5.59 -1.07 0.25
N ALA A 97 -5.54 -1.82 -0.85
CA ALA A 97 -4.33 -2.55 -1.22
C ALA A 97 -3.18 -1.57 -1.52
N ASP A 98 -1.96 -1.95 -1.17
CA ASP A 98 -0.76 -1.15 -1.46
C ASP A 98 -0.29 -1.36 -2.90
N ASP A 99 -0.44 -2.59 -3.41
CA ASP A 99 -0.13 -2.95 -4.78
C ASP A 99 -0.98 -4.15 -5.23
N TYR A 100 -0.94 -4.47 -6.52
CA TYR A 100 -1.58 -5.67 -7.06
C TYR A 100 -0.70 -6.32 -8.13
N ILE A 101 -0.88 -7.63 -8.32
CA ILE A 101 -0.22 -8.45 -9.34
C ILE A 101 -1.31 -9.26 -10.05
N THR A 102 -1.33 -9.22 -11.38
CA THR A 102 -2.28 -10.00 -12.17
C THR A 102 -1.77 -11.43 -12.40
N LYS A 103 -2.65 -12.42 -12.25
CA LYS A 103 -2.39 -13.81 -12.64
C LYS A 103 -2.65 -14.00 -14.14
N PRO A 104 -1.78 -14.74 -14.88
CA PRO A 104 -0.54 -15.37 -14.42
C PRO A 104 0.59 -14.36 -14.22
N PHE A 105 1.45 -14.59 -13.24
CA PHE A 105 2.56 -13.70 -12.89
C PHE A 105 3.92 -14.40 -12.98
N GLU A 106 4.95 -13.62 -13.16
CA GLU A 106 6.32 -14.07 -13.05
C GLU A 106 6.82 -13.94 -11.59
N ILE A 107 7.53 -14.95 -11.08
CA ILE A 107 8.09 -14.91 -9.71
C ILE A 107 9.01 -13.71 -9.50
N ARG A 108 9.75 -13.30 -10.54
CA ARG A 108 10.63 -12.11 -10.48
C ARG A 108 9.84 -10.84 -10.21
N GLU A 109 8.65 -10.69 -10.80
CA GLU A 109 7.77 -9.56 -10.54
C GLU A 109 7.31 -9.54 -9.08
N VAL A 110 6.85 -10.69 -8.57
CA VAL A 110 6.41 -10.82 -7.17
C VAL A 110 7.53 -10.41 -6.21
N LEU A 111 8.75 -10.92 -6.43
CA LEU A 111 9.91 -10.60 -5.60
C LEU A 111 10.29 -9.11 -5.67
N ALA A 112 10.27 -8.50 -6.86
CA ALA A 112 10.57 -7.09 -7.02
C ALA A 112 9.57 -6.21 -6.27
N ARG A 113 8.26 -6.49 -6.40
CA ARG A 113 7.21 -5.74 -5.71
C ARG A 113 7.28 -5.90 -4.19
N ILE A 114 7.58 -7.10 -3.69
CA ILE A 114 7.81 -7.35 -2.26
C ILE A 114 8.98 -6.50 -1.75
N GLN A 115 10.11 -6.50 -2.47
CA GLN A 115 11.28 -5.71 -2.09
C GLN A 115 10.97 -4.22 -2.00
N VAL A 116 10.22 -3.69 -2.96
CA VAL A 116 9.76 -2.29 -2.95
C VAL A 116 8.91 -2.03 -1.71
N GLN A 117 7.92 -2.87 -1.44
CA GLN A 117 7.03 -2.68 -0.28
C GLN A 117 7.78 -2.81 1.06
N LEU A 118 8.81 -3.64 1.14
CA LEU A 118 9.59 -3.86 2.37
C LEU A 118 10.71 -2.84 2.58
N ARG A 119 11.36 -2.34 1.52
CA ARG A 119 12.47 -1.36 1.59
C ARG A 119 12.08 -0.12 2.38
N HIS A 120 10.89 0.38 2.15
CA HIS A 120 10.36 1.49 2.91
C HIS A 120 10.14 1.20 4.41
N THR A 121 10.21 -0.05 4.85
CA THR A 121 10.10 -0.40 6.28
C THR A 121 11.45 -0.25 7.01
N GLU A 122 12.57 -0.48 6.33
CA GLU A 122 13.91 -0.48 6.93
C GLU A 122 14.57 0.90 7.04
N GLU A 123 14.21 1.87 6.18
CA GLU A 123 14.77 3.24 6.23
C GLU A 123 14.28 4.08 7.42
N LYS A 124 13.60 3.48 8.39
CA LYS A 124 12.85 4.16 9.44
C LYS A 124 13.47 4.32 10.81
N GLU A 125 14.70 3.98 11.03
CA GLU A 125 15.37 4.26 12.29
C GLU A 125 16.10 5.62 12.33
N ILE A 126 15.92 6.48 11.35
CA ILE A 126 16.48 7.84 11.44
C ILE A 126 15.42 8.77 12.01
N LYS A 127 15.64 9.13 13.28
CA LYS A 127 14.99 10.23 13.99
C LYS A 127 14.92 11.47 13.08
N GLU A 128 13.79 11.74 12.46
CA GLU A 128 13.47 13.12 12.08
C GLU A 128 11.98 13.36 11.98
N SER A 129 11.59 14.24 12.87
CA SER A 129 10.52 15.24 12.85
C SER A 129 9.30 15.00 11.96
N ASN A 130 8.17 15.22 12.54
CA ASN A 130 6.90 15.41 11.86
C ASN A 130 7.05 16.41 10.70
N LEU A 131 6.59 16.05 9.52
CA LEU A 131 6.41 17.01 8.45
C LEU A 131 5.07 17.71 8.65
N SER A 132 5.05 19.02 8.46
CA SER A 132 3.82 19.79 8.62
C SER A 132 3.63 20.80 7.49
N PHE A 133 2.36 21.01 7.13
CA PHE A 133 1.95 22.03 6.19
C PHE A 133 0.52 22.49 6.55
N ARG A 134 0.36 23.76 6.87
CA ARG A 134 -0.88 24.31 7.45
C ARG A 134 -1.26 23.50 8.70
N GLU A 135 -2.46 22.95 8.78
CA GLU A 135 -2.89 22.09 9.89
C GLU A 135 -2.62 20.60 9.68
N MET A 136 -2.07 20.20 8.52
CA MET A 136 -1.69 18.82 8.23
C MET A 136 -0.36 18.51 8.90
N VAL A 137 -0.34 17.40 9.64
CA VAL A 137 0.86 16.83 10.27
C VAL A 137 0.98 15.38 9.86
N LEU A 138 2.13 15.02 9.30
CA LEU A 138 2.51 13.67 8.94
C LEU A 138 3.57 13.20 9.94
N ASN A 139 3.23 12.18 10.73
CA ASN A 139 4.13 11.58 11.72
C ASN A 139 4.76 10.31 11.14
N LYS A 140 6.07 10.36 10.89
CA LYS A 140 6.81 9.23 10.29
C LYS A 140 6.97 8.05 11.24
N ALA A 141 7.07 8.30 12.54
CA ALA A 141 7.27 7.24 13.53
C ALA A 141 6.02 6.38 13.71
N THR A 142 4.83 6.99 13.60
CA THR A 142 3.55 6.30 13.78
C THR A 142 2.81 6.02 12.47
N PHE A 143 3.33 6.49 11.32
CA PHE A 143 2.64 6.41 10.02
C PHE A 143 1.26 7.03 10.00
N GLN A 144 1.07 8.07 10.76
CA GLN A 144 -0.20 8.76 10.85
C GLN A 144 -0.15 10.11 10.15
N VAL A 145 -1.27 10.47 9.55
CA VAL A 145 -1.50 11.82 9.03
C VAL A 145 -2.71 12.39 9.74
N SER A 146 -2.60 13.60 10.24
CA SER A 146 -3.69 14.31 10.89
C SER A 146 -3.86 15.72 10.33
N ILE A 147 -5.06 16.28 10.43
CA ILE A 147 -5.38 17.65 10.08
C ILE A 147 -6.19 18.25 11.24
N GLY A 148 -5.72 19.35 11.80
CA GLY A 148 -6.35 19.97 12.96
C GLY A 148 -6.49 19.01 14.15
N GLY A 149 -5.53 18.10 14.34
CA GLY A 149 -5.55 17.07 15.38
C GLY A 149 -6.44 15.85 15.09
N LYS A 150 -7.20 15.82 13.99
CA LYS A 150 -8.03 14.68 13.57
C LYS A 150 -7.24 13.77 12.64
N ILE A 151 -7.12 12.50 13.01
CA ILE A 151 -6.37 11.50 12.22
C ILE A 151 -7.15 11.14 10.95
N LEU A 152 -6.45 11.12 9.79
CA LEU A 152 -7.01 10.64 8.54
C LEU A 152 -7.24 9.13 8.60
N PRO A 153 -8.41 8.63 8.16
CA PRO A 153 -8.71 7.21 8.22
C PRO A 153 -7.91 6.43 7.18
N LYS A 154 -7.39 5.27 7.58
CA LYS A 154 -6.87 4.21 6.66
C LYS A 154 -5.90 4.73 5.57
N VAL A 155 -4.93 5.57 5.91
CA VAL A 155 -3.89 6.01 4.96
C VAL A 155 -3.04 4.80 4.59
N THR A 156 -2.96 4.47 3.29
CA THR A 156 -2.09 3.41 2.80
C THR A 156 -0.65 3.91 2.71
N ARG A 157 0.26 3.02 2.48
CA ARG A 157 1.69 3.32 2.38
C ARG A 157 2.02 4.24 1.21
N GLN A 158 1.46 3.95 0.02
CA GLN A 158 1.66 4.80 -1.15
C GLN A 158 1.08 6.19 -0.94
N GLU A 159 -0.12 6.27 -0.34
CA GLU A 159 -0.72 7.56 0.02
C GLU A 159 0.14 8.34 1.01
N PHE A 160 0.74 7.63 1.98
CA PHE A 160 1.66 8.23 2.94
C PHE A 160 2.93 8.75 2.26
N ALA A 161 3.56 7.95 1.38
CA ALA A 161 4.74 8.34 0.63
C ALA A 161 4.47 9.54 -0.30
N ILE A 162 3.31 9.55 -0.97
CA ILE A 162 2.89 10.69 -1.80
C ILE A 162 2.78 11.96 -0.93
N LEU A 163 2.10 11.88 0.21
CA LEU A 163 1.96 13.02 1.12
C LEU A 163 3.31 13.45 1.69
N GLU A 164 4.20 12.50 2.02
CA GLU A 164 5.55 12.78 2.50
C GLU A 164 6.35 13.59 1.46
N LEU A 165 6.35 13.16 0.19
CA LEU A 165 7.05 13.87 -0.89
C LEU A 165 6.55 15.31 -1.03
N LEU A 166 5.23 15.49 -1.08
CA LEU A 166 4.61 16.80 -1.22
C LEU A 166 4.90 17.69 0.00
N LEU A 167 4.83 17.13 1.21
CA LEU A 167 5.07 17.87 2.46
C LEU A 167 6.55 18.25 2.67
N ARG A 168 7.49 17.48 2.13
CA ARG A 168 8.91 17.83 2.14
C ARG A 168 9.21 19.07 1.27
N ASN A 169 8.43 19.28 0.23
CA ASN A 169 8.64 20.35 -0.74
C ASN A 169 7.31 21.08 -1.08
N PRO A 170 6.74 21.85 -0.11
CA PRO A 170 5.37 22.35 -0.22
C PRO A 170 5.09 23.24 -1.42
N LYS A 171 6.11 23.92 -1.96
CA LYS A 171 5.99 24.85 -3.09
C LYS A 171 6.29 24.21 -4.45
N GLN A 172 6.78 22.97 -4.45
CA GLN A 172 7.22 22.30 -5.69
C GLN A 172 6.04 21.60 -6.37
N VAL A 173 6.01 21.70 -7.70
CA VAL A 173 5.17 20.87 -8.55
C VAL A 173 5.97 19.62 -8.90
N PHE A 174 5.38 18.46 -8.68
CA PHE A 174 5.97 17.17 -9.06
C PHE A 174 5.22 16.59 -10.26
N SER A 175 5.96 16.06 -11.23
CA SER A 175 5.37 15.31 -12.32
C SER A 175 4.72 14.01 -11.79
N LYS A 176 3.88 13.39 -12.62
CA LYS A 176 3.30 12.10 -12.26
C LYS A 176 4.37 11.01 -12.16
N GLU A 177 5.38 11.09 -13.01
CA GLU A 177 6.55 10.23 -13.02
C GLU A 177 7.32 10.36 -11.70
N ASP A 178 7.70 11.56 -11.29
CA ASP A 178 8.47 11.80 -10.06
C ASP A 178 7.72 11.25 -8.82
N ILE A 179 6.40 11.49 -8.74
CA ILE A 179 5.59 11.01 -7.62
C ILE A 179 5.52 9.49 -7.64
N PHE A 180 5.34 8.88 -8.80
CA PHE A 180 5.27 7.43 -8.94
C PHE A 180 6.61 6.80 -8.53
N GLU A 181 7.71 7.24 -9.11
CA GLU A 181 9.05 6.73 -8.81
C GLU A 181 9.37 6.83 -7.31
N TYR A 182 9.02 7.95 -6.69
CA TYR A 182 9.22 8.13 -5.24
C TYR A 182 8.35 7.18 -4.41
N ALA A 183 7.06 7.05 -4.73
CA ALA A 183 6.12 6.31 -3.88
C ALA A 183 6.19 4.80 -4.09
N TRP A 184 6.57 4.33 -5.29
CA TRP A 184 6.72 2.91 -5.62
C TRP A 184 8.18 2.44 -5.64
N ASP A 185 9.14 3.38 -5.68
CA ASP A 185 10.58 3.11 -5.83
C ASP A 185 10.89 2.25 -7.09
N GLU A 186 10.11 2.47 -8.15
CA GLU A 186 10.22 1.80 -9.44
C GLU A 186 10.24 2.82 -10.57
N PRO A 187 10.95 2.55 -11.68
CA PRO A 187 10.88 3.39 -12.86
C PRO A 187 9.45 3.46 -13.40
N TYR A 188 9.03 4.65 -13.76
CA TYR A 188 7.71 4.87 -14.33
C TYR A 188 7.58 4.21 -15.73
N MET A 189 6.68 3.24 -15.87
CA MET A 189 6.44 2.47 -17.10
C MET A 189 5.20 2.92 -17.90
N GLY A 190 4.71 4.15 -17.65
CA GLY A 190 3.61 4.74 -18.43
C GLY A 190 2.19 4.53 -17.87
N GLU A 191 2.01 3.85 -16.75
CA GLU A 191 0.70 3.65 -16.11
C GLU A 191 0.34 4.75 -15.10
N THR A 192 -0.16 5.90 -15.57
CA THR A 192 -0.57 7.02 -14.68
C THR A 192 -1.81 6.73 -13.82
N LYS A 193 -2.64 5.75 -14.22
CA LYS A 193 -3.96 5.51 -13.60
C LYS A 193 -3.88 5.12 -12.14
N THR A 194 -2.83 4.39 -11.74
CA THR A 194 -2.61 3.97 -10.35
C THR A 194 -2.37 5.19 -9.44
N LEU A 195 -1.53 6.13 -9.85
CA LEU A 195 -1.27 7.35 -9.08
C LEU A 195 -2.52 8.21 -8.92
N ASP A 196 -3.27 8.43 -10.01
CA ASP A 196 -4.48 9.27 -9.98
C ASP A 196 -5.55 8.71 -9.02
N VAL A 197 -5.64 7.39 -8.90
CA VAL A 197 -6.51 6.73 -7.91
C VAL A 197 -6.05 7.04 -6.49
N HIS A 198 -4.76 6.91 -6.18
CA HIS A 198 -4.24 7.24 -4.84
C HIS A 198 -4.45 8.72 -4.50
N ILE A 199 -4.18 9.65 -5.41
CA ILE A 199 -4.47 11.07 -5.22
C ILE A 199 -5.98 11.30 -4.93
N SER A 200 -6.86 10.64 -5.69
CA SER A 200 -8.31 10.71 -5.44
C SER A 200 -8.68 10.18 -4.05
N ASN A 201 -8.09 9.07 -3.63
CA ASN A 201 -8.32 8.49 -2.31
C ASN A 201 -7.82 9.41 -1.18
N ILE A 202 -6.63 9.99 -1.32
CA ILE A 202 -6.10 10.98 -0.36
C ILE A 202 -7.08 12.14 -0.22
N ARG A 203 -7.53 12.73 -1.33
CA ARG A 203 -8.51 13.84 -1.31
C ARG A 203 -9.81 13.45 -0.62
N LYS A 204 -10.34 12.24 -0.88
CA LYS A 204 -11.54 11.73 -0.19
C LYS A 204 -11.32 11.63 1.31
N LYS A 205 -10.17 11.11 1.75
CA LYS A 205 -9.83 10.99 3.18
C LYS A 205 -9.68 12.36 3.84
N ILE A 206 -9.03 13.31 3.19
CA ILE A 206 -8.94 14.71 3.66
C ILE A 206 -10.34 15.29 3.85
N LYS A 207 -11.25 15.10 2.90
CA LYS A 207 -12.63 15.60 2.97
C LYS A 207 -13.45 15.03 4.14
N THR A 208 -13.02 13.91 4.75
CA THR A 208 -13.70 13.39 5.95
C THR A 208 -13.41 14.20 7.22
N VAL A 209 -12.35 15.00 7.23
CA VAL A 209 -11.90 15.74 8.42
C VAL A 209 -11.90 17.26 8.24
N THR A 210 -11.81 17.74 7.00
CA THR A 210 -11.85 19.17 6.66
C THR A 210 -12.47 19.42 5.29
N SER A 211 -13.03 20.60 5.08
CA SER A 211 -13.49 21.07 3.75
C SER A 211 -12.37 21.65 2.89
N GLU A 212 -11.18 21.87 3.47
CA GLU A 212 -10.06 22.49 2.77
C GLU A 212 -9.38 21.54 1.78
N GLU A 213 -8.88 22.14 0.70
CA GLU A 213 -8.09 21.39 -0.29
C GLU A 213 -6.60 21.50 0.04
N TYR A 214 -5.93 20.34 0.04
CA TYR A 214 -4.49 20.22 0.34
C TYR A 214 -3.66 19.80 -0.87
N ILE A 215 -4.28 19.21 -1.90
CA ILE A 215 -3.57 18.77 -3.11
C ILE A 215 -4.21 19.44 -4.32
N GLU A 216 -3.40 20.19 -5.05
CA GLU A 216 -3.78 20.83 -6.30
C GLU A 216 -3.30 19.99 -7.49
N THR A 217 -4.13 19.92 -8.54
CA THR A 217 -3.73 19.38 -9.85
C THR A 217 -3.18 20.52 -10.70
N VAL A 218 -1.94 20.39 -11.14
CA VAL A 218 -1.35 21.28 -12.14
C VAL A 218 -1.50 20.62 -13.51
N TRP A 219 -2.48 21.09 -14.27
CA TRP A 219 -2.87 20.48 -15.54
C TRP A 219 -1.69 20.34 -16.51
N GLY A 220 -1.55 19.14 -17.09
CA GLY A 220 -0.48 18.80 -18.02
C GLY A 220 0.90 18.57 -17.36
N ILE A 221 1.03 18.75 -16.03
CA ILE A 221 2.30 18.58 -15.31
C ILE A 221 2.18 17.51 -14.24
N GLY A 222 1.31 17.69 -13.23
CA GLY A 222 1.21 16.75 -12.12
C GLY A 222 0.49 17.33 -10.91
N TYR A 223 1.11 17.23 -9.72
CA TYR A 223 0.50 17.59 -8.45
C TYR A 223 1.43 18.42 -7.57
N ARG A 224 0.84 19.23 -6.71
CA ARG A 224 1.52 19.96 -5.62
C ARG A 224 0.61 20.14 -4.41
N LEU A 225 1.15 20.64 -3.29
CA LEU A 225 0.30 21.14 -2.21
C LEU A 225 -0.40 22.43 -2.65
N HIS A 226 -1.64 22.56 -2.21
CA HIS A 226 -2.43 23.79 -2.42
C HIS A 226 -2.00 24.83 -1.40
N LEU A 227 -1.35 25.90 -1.87
CA LEU A 227 -0.73 26.95 -1.05
C LEU A 227 -1.78 27.88 -0.41
#